data_5c60af747871a2ce1f2957c3e4a16d72
#
_entry.id   5c60af747871a2ce1f2957c3e4a16d72
#
_cell.length_a   1.000
_cell.length_b   1.000
_cell.length_c   1.000
_cell.angle_alpha   90.00
_cell.angle_beta   90.00
_cell.angle_gamma   90.00
#
_symmetry.space_group_name_H-M   'P 1'
#
loop_
_entity.id
_entity.type
_entity.pdbx_description
1 polymer ?
#
loop_
_entity_poly.entity_id
_entity_poly.type
_entity_poly.pdbx_seq_one_letter_code
_entity_poly.pdbx_strand_id
1 'polypeptide(L)'
;MENLEQKQHRVLIMCGLPGSGKSSLAATFGCPIISRDAIRFAMLKEGEDYFSHENEVLEKFYDSIWDSVQNNYTTIIDATHLTPKARNSVLVHVPKDTYRIAVCFDVPVKVAIERNANRTGRARVPENVIYNMATSYVKPTFKENFDEIWTIDKDLNVKEEKCNG
;
A
#
# COMPACT_ATOMS: atom_id res chain seq x y z
N MET A 1 39.54 -1.21 -6.34
CA MET A 1 38.45 -0.47 -5.68
C MET A 1 37.17 -1.06 -6.18
N GLU A 2 36.53 -1.85 -5.35
CA GLU A 2 35.16 -2.27 -5.66
C GLU A 2 34.29 -1.03 -5.62
N ASN A 3 33.63 -0.71 -6.75
CA ASN A 3 32.52 0.22 -6.78
C ASN A 3 31.45 -0.35 -5.85
N LEU A 4 31.34 0.17 -4.64
CA LEU A 4 30.14 0.08 -3.86
C LEU A 4 29.10 0.88 -4.64
N GLU A 5 28.47 0.25 -5.63
CA GLU A 5 27.22 0.77 -6.19
C GLU A 5 26.30 0.96 -5.00
N GLN A 6 26.06 2.21 -4.66
CA GLN A 6 25.17 2.56 -3.59
C GLN A 6 23.80 2.05 -4.00
N LYS A 7 23.37 0.97 -3.37
CA LYS A 7 22.17 0.23 -3.74
C LYS A 7 20.97 1.16 -3.61
N GLN A 8 20.30 1.45 -4.73
CA GLN A 8 19.16 2.37 -4.77
C GLN A 8 18.04 1.88 -3.85
N HIS A 9 17.60 2.74 -2.93
CA HIS A 9 16.44 2.44 -2.08
C HIS A 9 15.19 2.25 -2.92
N ARG A 10 14.28 1.39 -2.47
CA ARG A 10 13.04 1.11 -3.18
C ARG A 10 11.82 1.08 -2.27
N VAL A 11 10.68 1.46 -2.82
CA VAL A 11 9.38 1.35 -2.16
C VAL A 11 8.45 0.46 -2.97
N LEU A 12 7.68 -0.35 -2.28
CA LEU A 12 6.57 -1.11 -2.83
C LEU A 12 5.27 -0.50 -2.30
N ILE A 13 4.45 0.05 -3.20
CA ILE A 13 3.18 0.67 -2.85
C ILE A 13 2.08 -0.33 -3.14
N MET A 14 1.45 -0.84 -2.08
CA MET A 14 0.34 -1.79 -2.19
C MET A 14 -0.92 -1.06 -2.64
N CYS A 15 -1.59 -1.57 -3.66
CA CYS A 15 -2.81 -0.99 -4.21
C CYS A 15 -3.88 -2.08 -4.34
N GLY A 16 -5.04 -1.87 -3.75
CA GLY A 16 -6.14 -2.82 -3.88
C GLY A 16 -7.18 -2.71 -2.77
N LEU A 17 -8.28 -3.42 -2.95
CA LEU A 17 -9.41 -3.44 -2.04
C LEU A 17 -9.04 -4.08 -0.68
N PRO A 18 -9.75 -3.71 0.41
CA PRO A 18 -9.71 -4.50 1.64
C PRO A 18 -10.05 -5.97 1.34
N GLY A 19 -9.29 -6.89 1.92
CA GLY A 19 -9.47 -8.32 1.66
C GLY A 19 -8.82 -8.85 0.38
N SER A 20 -8.07 -8.03 -0.36
CA SER A 20 -7.39 -8.47 -1.59
C SER A 20 -6.07 -9.24 -1.35
N GLY A 21 -5.56 -9.26 -0.12
CA GLY A 21 -4.35 -9.98 0.23
C GLY A 21 -3.08 -9.13 0.38
N LYS A 22 -3.22 -7.80 0.41
CA LYS A 22 -2.09 -6.87 0.52
C LYS A 22 -1.19 -7.14 1.72
N SER A 23 -1.77 -7.17 2.91
CA SER A 23 -1.01 -7.36 4.16
C SER A 23 -0.39 -8.75 4.25
N SER A 24 -1.08 -9.77 3.76
CA SER A 24 -0.56 -11.14 3.72
C SER A 24 0.66 -11.26 2.82
N LEU A 25 0.62 -10.65 1.65
CA LEU A 25 1.77 -10.65 0.74
C LEU A 25 2.91 -9.80 1.31
N ALA A 26 2.61 -8.61 1.84
CA ALA A 26 3.60 -7.72 2.44
C ALA A 26 4.42 -8.42 3.53
N ALA A 27 3.77 -9.20 4.38
CA ALA A 27 4.44 -9.95 5.45
C ALA A 27 5.47 -10.97 4.95
N THR A 28 5.38 -11.42 3.70
CA THR A 28 6.32 -12.40 3.13
C THR A 28 7.68 -11.80 2.73
N PHE A 29 7.79 -10.49 2.59
CA PHE A 29 9.01 -9.84 2.10
C PHE A 29 10.10 -9.65 3.18
N GLY A 30 9.74 -9.72 4.46
CA GLY A 30 10.72 -9.58 5.56
C GLY A 30 11.37 -8.19 5.66
N CYS A 31 10.71 -7.14 5.17
CA CYS A 31 11.17 -5.76 5.23
C CYS A 31 10.17 -4.88 5.99
N PRO A 32 10.53 -3.63 6.37
CA PRO A 32 9.63 -2.73 7.06
C PRO A 32 8.33 -2.48 6.28
N ILE A 33 7.21 -2.53 6.99
CA ILE A 33 5.88 -2.24 6.47
C ILE A 33 5.33 -1.03 7.19
N ILE A 34 5.06 0.03 6.44
CA ILE A 34 4.38 1.21 6.95
C ILE A 34 2.90 1.09 6.60
N SER A 35 2.10 0.72 7.58
CA SER A 35 0.66 0.48 7.43
C SER A 35 -0.14 1.63 8.02
N ARG A 36 -0.94 2.28 7.17
CA ARG A 36 -1.84 3.36 7.61
C ARG A 36 -2.85 2.87 8.64
N ASP A 37 -3.45 1.71 8.44
CA ASP A 37 -4.40 1.14 9.39
C ASP A 37 -3.74 0.72 10.71
N ALA A 38 -2.54 0.16 10.68
CA ALA A 38 -1.81 -0.17 11.90
C ALA A 38 -1.54 1.08 12.75
N ILE A 39 -1.14 2.18 12.11
CA ILE A 39 -0.94 3.47 12.77
C ILE A 39 -2.26 3.98 13.36
N ARG A 40 -3.34 3.93 12.58
CA ARG A 40 -4.68 4.35 13.02
C ARG A 40 -5.16 3.56 14.23
N PHE A 41 -5.10 2.25 14.17
CA PHE A 41 -5.57 1.40 15.26
C PHE A 41 -4.75 1.54 16.54
N ALA A 42 -3.46 1.87 16.42
CA ALA A 42 -2.62 2.18 17.58
C ALA A 42 -3.01 3.49 18.28
N MET A 43 -3.60 4.44 17.54
CA MET A 43 -4.05 5.74 18.08
C MET A 43 -5.49 5.72 18.61
N LEU A 44 -6.35 4.87 18.05
CA LEU A 44 -7.76 4.81 18.40
C LEU A 44 -7.96 4.25 19.81
N LYS A 45 -8.79 4.96 20.60
CA LYS A 45 -9.27 4.52 21.91
C LYS A 45 -10.62 3.83 21.77
N GLU A 46 -11.02 3.10 22.80
CA GLU A 46 -12.32 2.46 22.84
C GLU A 46 -13.45 3.50 22.66
N GLY A 47 -14.40 3.21 21.78
CA GLY A 47 -15.54 4.07 21.49
C GLY A 47 -15.28 5.22 20.53
N GLU A 48 -14.03 5.45 20.10
CA GLU A 48 -13.73 6.46 19.10
C GLU A 48 -14.09 6.00 17.67
N ASP A 49 -14.49 6.95 16.82
CA ASP A 49 -14.75 6.69 15.40
C ASP A 49 -13.45 6.39 14.64
N TYR A 50 -13.55 5.64 13.55
CA TYR A 50 -12.44 5.26 12.69
C TYR A 50 -11.57 6.45 12.25
N PHE A 51 -12.17 7.61 11.98
CA PHE A 51 -11.49 8.81 11.52
C PHE A 51 -11.17 9.84 12.63
N SER A 52 -11.30 9.46 13.90
CA SER A 52 -11.14 10.41 15.02
C SER A 52 -9.77 11.10 15.07
N HIS A 53 -8.71 10.46 14.59
CA HIS A 53 -7.34 10.97 14.61
C HIS A 53 -6.73 11.05 13.21
N GLU A 54 -7.53 11.27 12.17
CA GLU A 54 -7.09 11.13 10.78
C GLU A 54 -5.90 12.02 10.41
N ASN A 55 -5.89 13.28 10.85
CA ASN A 55 -4.77 14.19 10.57
C ASN A 55 -3.46 13.72 11.22
N GLU A 56 -3.53 13.25 12.47
CA GLU A 56 -2.38 12.72 13.20
C GLU A 56 -1.90 11.39 12.57
N VAL A 57 -2.83 10.55 12.14
CA VAL A 57 -2.54 9.29 11.43
C VAL A 57 -1.78 9.58 10.13
N LEU A 58 -2.25 10.53 9.34
CA LEU A 58 -1.60 10.91 8.08
C LEU A 58 -0.21 11.48 8.30
N GLU A 59 -0.06 12.39 9.27
CA GLU A 59 1.24 12.97 9.60
C GLU A 59 2.26 11.89 9.99
N LYS A 60 1.88 11.00 10.91
CA LYS A 60 2.73 9.90 11.33
C LYS A 60 3.01 8.91 10.21
N PHE A 61 2.03 8.65 9.35
CA PHE A 61 2.18 7.78 8.19
C PHE A 61 3.26 8.33 7.24
N TYR A 62 3.17 9.59 6.87
CA TYR A 62 4.13 10.22 5.96
C TYR A 62 5.53 10.34 6.56
N ASP A 63 5.64 10.72 7.83
CA ASP A 63 6.92 10.77 8.54
C ASP A 63 7.58 9.40 8.63
N SER A 64 6.80 8.37 8.91
CA SER A 64 7.29 6.98 8.98
C SER A 64 7.76 6.46 7.63
N ILE A 65 7.10 6.84 6.53
CA ILE A 65 7.53 6.51 5.17
C ILE A 65 8.90 7.13 4.89
N TRP A 66 9.04 8.42 5.13
CA TRP A 66 10.28 9.14 4.90
C TRP A 66 11.45 8.53 5.68
N ASP A 67 11.26 8.31 6.98
CA ASP A 67 12.28 7.71 7.84
C ASP A 67 12.65 6.29 7.41
N SER A 68 11.66 5.46 7.09
CA SER A 68 11.90 4.08 6.69
C SER A 68 12.66 3.99 5.38
N VAL A 69 12.32 4.79 4.38
CA VAL A 69 12.99 4.78 3.07
C VAL A 69 14.46 5.18 3.20
N GLN A 70 14.77 6.11 4.09
CA GLN A 70 16.17 6.54 4.29
C GLN A 70 17.01 5.50 5.02
N ASN A 71 16.42 4.73 5.91
CA ASN A 71 17.13 3.80 6.79
C ASN A 71 17.09 2.33 6.33
N ASN A 72 16.30 2.00 5.32
CA ASN A 72 16.12 0.63 4.84
C ASN A 72 16.24 0.56 3.32
N TYR A 73 16.76 -0.55 2.82
CA TYR A 73 16.83 -0.78 1.38
C TYR A 73 15.46 -0.89 0.72
N THR A 74 14.54 -1.60 1.35
CA THR A 74 13.16 -1.77 0.87
C THR A 74 12.16 -1.38 1.95
N THR A 75 11.17 -0.58 1.59
CA THR A 75 10.04 -0.22 2.43
C THR A 75 8.75 -0.56 1.70
N ILE A 76 7.82 -1.21 2.39
CA ILE A 76 6.46 -1.45 1.89
C ILE A 76 5.52 -0.41 2.49
N ILE A 77 4.69 0.18 1.64
CA ILE A 77 3.66 1.15 2.05
C ILE A 77 2.31 0.49 1.85
N ASP A 78 1.62 0.19 2.94
CA ASP A 78 0.37 -0.55 2.96
C ASP A 78 -0.82 0.34 3.29
N ALA A 79 -1.63 0.61 2.28
CA ALA A 79 -2.94 1.22 2.32
C ALA A 79 -3.71 0.80 1.06
N THR A 80 -4.95 1.25 0.87
CA THR A 80 -5.72 0.86 -0.33
C THR A 80 -5.21 1.48 -1.62
N HIS A 81 -4.72 2.71 -1.59
CA HIS A 81 -4.12 3.44 -2.74
C HIS A 81 -4.93 3.27 -4.04
N LEU A 82 -6.25 3.51 -3.96
CA LEU A 82 -7.20 3.16 -5.02
C LEU A 82 -7.17 4.07 -6.24
N THR A 83 -6.67 5.29 -6.10
CA THR A 83 -6.69 6.29 -7.17
C THR A 83 -5.30 6.87 -7.42
N PRO A 84 -5.06 7.42 -8.62
CA PRO A 84 -3.81 8.14 -8.90
C PRO A 84 -3.55 9.27 -7.90
N LYS A 85 -4.59 9.99 -7.48
CA LYS A 85 -4.48 11.06 -6.48
C LYS A 85 -4.02 10.52 -5.13
N ALA A 86 -4.59 9.41 -4.66
CA ALA A 86 -4.20 8.79 -3.39
C ALA A 86 -2.75 8.31 -3.43
N ARG A 87 -2.33 7.69 -4.53
CA ARG A 87 -0.94 7.25 -4.72
C ARG A 87 0.03 8.43 -4.79
N ASN A 88 -0.32 9.48 -5.51
CA ASN A 88 0.52 10.69 -5.58
C ASN A 88 0.69 11.35 -4.21
N SER A 89 -0.35 11.36 -3.39
CA SER A 89 -0.28 11.91 -2.02
C SER A 89 0.77 11.22 -1.16
N VAL A 90 1.05 9.95 -1.42
CA VAL A 90 2.11 9.17 -0.75
C VAL A 90 3.46 9.39 -1.43
N LEU A 91 3.50 9.36 -2.76
CA LEU A 91 4.74 9.45 -3.54
C LEU A 91 5.48 10.77 -3.32
N VAL A 92 4.78 11.88 -3.03
CA VAL A 92 5.42 13.17 -2.74
C VAL A 92 6.22 13.14 -1.44
N HIS A 93 5.98 12.17 -0.56
CA HIS A 93 6.72 11.95 0.69
C HIS A 93 7.85 10.93 0.55
N VAL A 94 8.04 10.37 -0.62
CA VAL A 94 9.14 9.45 -0.94
C VAL A 94 10.28 10.22 -1.60
N PRO A 95 11.55 10.04 -1.17
CA PRO A 95 12.68 10.69 -1.83
C PRO A 95 12.70 10.43 -3.34
N LYS A 96 13.05 11.46 -4.12
CA LYS A 96 12.91 11.43 -5.60
C LYS A 96 13.75 10.37 -6.29
N ASP A 97 14.89 10.00 -5.71
CA ASP A 97 15.82 9.01 -6.23
C ASP A 97 15.46 7.56 -5.83
N THR A 98 14.32 7.37 -5.15
CA THR A 98 13.83 6.06 -4.75
C THR A 98 13.22 5.32 -5.94
N TYR A 99 13.56 4.04 -6.09
CA TYR A 99 12.94 3.15 -7.07
C TYR A 99 11.51 2.79 -6.62
N ARG A 100 10.53 2.99 -7.50
CA ARG A 100 9.10 2.95 -7.16
C ARG A 100 8.41 1.81 -7.85
N ILE A 101 7.86 0.89 -7.05
CA ILE A 101 7.11 -0.28 -7.53
C ILE A 101 5.67 -0.17 -7.04
N ALA A 102 4.71 -0.16 -7.96
CA ALA A 102 3.31 -0.32 -7.62
C ALA A 102 2.97 -1.81 -7.60
N VAL A 103 2.40 -2.29 -6.51
CA VAL A 103 1.94 -3.68 -6.37
C VAL A 103 0.40 -3.66 -6.41
N CYS A 104 -0.14 -3.90 -7.60
CA CYS A 104 -1.55 -3.80 -7.90
C CYS A 104 -2.24 -5.16 -7.71
N PHE A 105 -3.16 -5.22 -6.75
CA PHE A 105 -3.98 -6.40 -6.51
C PHE A 105 -5.22 -6.37 -7.40
N ASP A 106 -5.21 -7.20 -8.43
CA ASP A 106 -6.32 -7.39 -9.36
C ASP A 106 -7.15 -8.60 -8.93
N VAL A 107 -7.91 -8.42 -7.85
CA VAL A 107 -8.72 -9.44 -7.21
C VAL A 107 -10.21 -9.12 -7.42
N PRO A 108 -11.03 -10.08 -7.86
CA PRO A 108 -12.47 -9.84 -8.01
C PRO A 108 -13.09 -9.33 -6.71
N VAL A 109 -13.99 -8.36 -6.81
CA VAL A 109 -14.66 -7.74 -5.64
C VAL A 109 -15.29 -8.80 -4.74
N LYS A 110 -15.94 -9.81 -5.34
CA LYS A 110 -16.58 -10.90 -4.61
C LYS A 110 -15.58 -11.66 -3.73
N VAL A 111 -14.37 -11.94 -4.23
CA VAL A 111 -13.32 -12.63 -3.48
C VAL A 111 -12.82 -11.75 -2.32
N ALA A 112 -12.62 -10.46 -2.58
CA ALA A 112 -12.21 -9.52 -1.53
C ALA A 112 -13.26 -9.44 -0.42
N ILE A 113 -14.54 -9.41 -0.76
CA ILE A 113 -15.65 -9.40 0.21
C ILE A 113 -15.70 -10.69 1.02
N GLU A 114 -15.56 -11.84 0.39
CA GLU A 114 -15.53 -13.15 1.09
C GLU A 114 -14.36 -13.21 2.11
N ARG A 115 -13.19 -12.75 1.71
CA ARG A 115 -12.02 -12.70 2.60
C ARG A 115 -12.20 -11.68 3.74
N ASN A 116 -12.76 -10.53 3.44
CA ASN A 116 -13.05 -9.50 4.46
C ASN A 116 -14.08 -10.00 5.48
N ALA A 117 -15.04 -10.83 5.09
CA ALA A 117 -16.05 -11.40 5.99
C ALA A 117 -15.43 -12.29 7.09
N ASN A 118 -14.23 -12.83 6.87
CA ASN A 118 -13.49 -13.61 7.87
C ASN A 118 -12.70 -12.75 8.86
N ARG A 119 -12.64 -11.44 8.66
CA ARG A 119 -12.01 -10.49 9.59
C ARG A 119 -12.94 -10.18 10.76
N THR A 120 -12.35 -9.77 11.89
CA THR A 120 -13.09 -9.42 13.10
C THR A 120 -12.80 -7.99 13.54
N GLY A 121 -13.71 -7.41 14.31
CA GLY A 121 -13.57 -6.07 14.87
C GLY A 121 -13.41 -4.99 13.80
N ARG A 122 -12.61 -3.97 14.10
CA ARG A 122 -12.39 -2.79 13.23
C ARG A 122 -11.65 -3.10 11.92
N ALA A 123 -10.95 -4.24 11.85
CA ALA A 123 -10.29 -4.69 10.63
C ALA A 123 -11.27 -5.13 9.55
N ARG A 124 -12.50 -5.52 9.95
CA ARG A 124 -13.58 -5.86 9.02
C ARG A 124 -14.24 -4.58 8.48
N VAL A 125 -14.13 -4.40 7.19
CA VAL A 125 -14.76 -3.26 6.48
C VAL A 125 -16.20 -3.63 6.10
N PRO A 126 -17.18 -2.70 6.25
CA PRO A 126 -18.53 -2.96 5.77
C PRO A 126 -18.58 -3.26 4.27
N GLU A 127 -19.39 -4.24 3.88
CA GLU A 127 -19.44 -4.74 2.50
C GLU A 127 -19.79 -3.65 1.47
N ASN A 128 -20.74 -2.77 1.80
CA ASN A 128 -21.12 -1.64 0.95
C ASN A 128 -19.94 -0.66 0.71
N VAL A 129 -19.06 -0.51 1.68
CA VAL A 129 -17.86 0.34 1.56
C VAL A 129 -16.88 -0.27 0.56
N ILE A 130 -16.70 -1.60 0.58
CA ILE A 130 -15.84 -2.31 -0.38
C ILE A 130 -16.40 -2.17 -1.81
N TYR A 131 -17.71 -2.31 -2.01
CA TYR A 131 -18.32 -2.08 -3.32
C TYR A 131 -18.09 -0.66 -3.82
N ASN A 132 -18.23 0.35 -2.96
CA ASN A 132 -17.95 1.74 -3.32
C ASN A 132 -16.48 1.96 -3.67
N MET A 133 -15.56 1.37 -2.91
CA MET A 133 -14.13 1.41 -3.20
C MET A 133 -13.81 0.79 -4.55
N ALA A 134 -14.46 -0.31 -4.90
CA ALA A 134 -14.27 -1.00 -6.19
C ALA A 134 -14.65 -0.11 -7.38
N THR A 135 -15.68 0.73 -7.25
CA THR A 135 -16.05 1.68 -8.31
C THR A 135 -15.04 2.80 -8.50
N SER A 136 -14.26 3.11 -7.48
CA SER A 136 -13.24 4.16 -7.49
C SER A 136 -11.85 3.65 -7.84
N TYR A 137 -11.67 2.33 -7.88
CA TYR A 137 -10.35 1.73 -8.09
C TYR A 137 -9.88 1.92 -9.53
N VAL A 138 -8.83 2.72 -9.67
CA VAL A 138 -8.11 2.94 -10.93
C VAL A 138 -6.73 2.32 -10.81
N LYS A 139 -6.43 1.33 -11.63
CA LYS A 139 -5.14 0.63 -11.59
C LYS A 139 -3.97 1.57 -11.85
N PRO A 140 -2.82 1.36 -11.21
CA PRO A 140 -1.62 2.15 -11.46
C PRO A 140 -1.19 2.11 -12.92
N THR A 141 -0.63 3.21 -13.39
CA THR A 141 -0.02 3.31 -14.73
C THR A 141 1.37 3.92 -14.64
N PHE A 142 2.19 3.72 -15.66
CA PHE A 142 3.55 4.30 -15.73
C PHE A 142 3.56 5.84 -15.83
N LYS A 143 2.44 6.46 -16.18
CA LYS A 143 2.28 7.93 -16.16
C LYS A 143 2.36 8.51 -14.73
N GLU A 144 2.22 7.69 -13.72
CA GLU A 144 2.33 8.06 -12.31
C GLU A 144 3.77 8.02 -11.78
N ASN A 145 4.76 7.83 -12.65
CA ASN A 145 6.20 7.74 -12.32
C ASN A 145 6.60 6.49 -11.52
N PHE A 146 5.94 5.38 -11.75
CA PHE A 146 6.41 4.07 -11.29
C PHE A 146 7.49 3.52 -12.23
N ASP A 147 8.49 2.88 -11.65
CA ASP A 147 9.55 2.16 -12.38
C ASP A 147 9.11 0.75 -12.76
N GLU A 148 8.30 0.12 -11.90
CA GLU A 148 7.68 -1.18 -12.13
C GLU A 148 6.23 -1.17 -11.66
N ILE A 149 5.41 -1.99 -12.32
CA ILE A 149 4.05 -2.31 -11.88
C ILE A 149 3.93 -3.82 -11.83
N TRP A 150 3.64 -4.35 -10.63
CA TRP A 150 3.33 -5.76 -10.44
C TRP A 150 1.82 -5.91 -10.33
N THR A 151 1.28 -6.89 -11.04
CA THR A 151 -0.14 -7.25 -10.93
C THR A 151 -0.26 -8.60 -10.23
N ILE A 152 -1.01 -8.63 -9.14
CA ILE A 152 -1.21 -9.81 -8.30
C ILE A 152 -2.65 -10.27 -8.44
N ASP A 153 -2.86 -11.51 -8.88
CA ASP A 153 -4.20 -12.08 -8.97
C ASP A 153 -4.68 -12.70 -7.64
N LYS A 154 -5.90 -13.24 -7.64
CA LYS A 154 -6.51 -13.86 -6.46
C LYS A 154 -5.74 -15.07 -5.91
N ASP A 155 -4.93 -15.72 -6.74
CA ASP A 155 -4.14 -16.90 -6.40
C ASP A 155 -2.67 -16.54 -6.10
N LEU A 156 -2.38 -15.25 -5.94
CA LEU A 156 -1.05 -14.68 -5.69
C LEU A 156 -0.04 -14.89 -6.84
N ASN A 157 -0.53 -15.14 -8.06
CA ASN A 157 0.34 -15.10 -9.23
C ASN A 157 0.75 -13.65 -9.54
N VAL A 158 2.02 -13.47 -9.83
CA VAL A 158 2.62 -12.14 -10.03
C VAL A 158 3.01 -11.96 -11.48
N LYS A 159 2.56 -10.85 -12.08
CA LYS A 159 3.02 -10.36 -13.38
C LYS A 159 3.78 -9.07 -13.16
N GLU A 160 5.05 -9.04 -13.50
CA GLU A 160 5.92 -7.87 -13.37
C GLU A 160 6.08 -7.17 -14.72
N GLU A 161 5.88 -5.84 -14.73
CA GLU A 161 6.11 -4.99 -15.89
C GLU A 161 7.05 -3.86 -15.51
N LYS A 162 8.09 -3.62 -16.33
CA LYS A 162 9.03 -2.51 -16.13
C LYS A 162 8.70 -1.37 -17.08
N CYS A 163 8.92 -0.15 -16.59
CA CYS A 163 8.78 1.03 -17.42
C CYS A 163 9.83 1.04 -18.54
N ASN A 164 9.39 1.14 -19.77
CA ASN A 164 10.27 1.22 -20.94
C ASN A 164 10.59 2.70 -21.26
N GLY A 165 11.70 3.15 -20.74
CA GLY A 165 12.23 4.45 -21.07
C GLY A 165 11.80 5.59 -20.20
#